data_bc8bcef0bc8ab4ba5c77034c6801bfc6
#
_entry.id   bc8bcef0bc8ab4ba5c77034c6801bfc6
#
_cell.length_a   1.000
_cell.length_b   1.000
_cell.length_c   1.000
_cell.angle_alpha   90.00
_cell.angle_beta   90.00
_cell.angle_gamma   90.00
#
_symmetry.space_group_name_H-M   'P 1'
#
loop_
_entity.id
_entity.type
_entity.pdbx_description
1 polymer ?
#
loop_
_entity_poly.entity_id
_entity_poly.type
_entity_poly.pdbx_seq_one_letter_code
_entity_poly.pdbx_strand_id
1 'polypeptide(L)'
;EFMVLPGESVAEMQTPERAWELLQPWGLTPGNAELERAAVYRFQARWAKQWHKGRCLIGGDAAHLMPPFAGEGLCAGLRDAVAMAWRLNLILEDKAGLGLLDSYTSERKDHACHYIDFSQELGSIICIADETEAAARDARMIAELQARGQRPVPTDICHLGPGAWCPASAHAGELSVQGVVEHRGRRDRFDQAVGRGWVVIGYEADPLAALMPGQRAQLDRLEGFGVQVCAPGGGCAVIDAEGTYKRWLDEIDAKYVLIRPDFYVAATANSPEAFQQRVDAVMRALDLADSPALAAE
;
A
#
# COMPACT_ATOMS: atom_id res chain seq x y z
N GLU A 1 -11.50 8.17 -23.33
CA GLU A 1 -11.27 9.57 -22.98
C GLU A 1 -10.51 10.28 -24.10
N PHE A 2 -10.82 11.56 -24.33
CA PHE A 2 -10.18 12.40 -25.35
C PHE A 2 -9.61 13.63 -24.68
N MET A 3 -8.35 13.94 -24.98
CA MET A 3 -7.71 15.15 -24.49
C MET A 3 -8.27 16.37 -25.22
N VAL A 4 -8.63 17.42 -24.49
CA VAL A 4 -8.95 18.72 -25.10
C VAL A 4 -7.66 19.35 -25.58
N LEU A 5 -7.55 19.55 -26.89
CA LEU A 5 -6.34 20.08 -27.52
C LEU A 5 -6.27 21.61 -27.43
N PRO A 6 -5.07 22.22 -27.60
CA PRO A 6 -4.93 23.66 -27.66
C PRO A 6 -5.83 24.25 -28.77
N GLY A 7 -6.67 25.22 -28.44
CA GLY A 7 -7.61 25.88 -29.36
C GLY A 7 -9.01 25.25 -29.39
N GLU A 8 -9.24 24.09 -28.79
CA GLU A 8 -10.57 23.51 -28.63
C GLU A 8 -11.35 24.13 -27.48
N SER A 9 -12.65 24.29 -27.67
CA SER A 9 -13.57 24.84 -26.67
C SER A 9 -14.07 23.73 -25.75
N VAL A 10 -13.92 23.94 -24.43
CA VAL A 10 -14.50 23.04 -23.41
C VAL A 10 -16.02 22.90 -23.59
N ALA A 11 -16.70 23.98 -23.98
CA ALA A 11 -18.15 23.96 -24.18
C ALA A 11 -18.56 23.10 -25.38
N GLU A 12 -17.80 23.13 -26.45
CA GLU A 12 -18.02 22.28 -27.64
C GLU A 12 -17.70 20.81 -27.32
N MET A 13 -16.60 20.55 -26.61
CA MET A 13 -16.20 19.18 -26.26
C MET A 13 -17.20 18.47 -25.35
N GLN A 14 -18.11 19.20 -24.71
CA GLN A 14 -19.17 18.62 -23.85
C GLN A 14 -20.46 18.30 -24.62
N THR A 15 -20.54 18.67 -25.91
CA THR A 15 -21.76 18.44 -26.73
C THR A 15 -21.86 16.98 -27.17
N PRO A 16 -23.08 16.43 -27.24
CA PRO A 16 -23.30 15.11 -27.82
C PRO A 16 -22.79 14.99 -29.26
N GLU A 17 -22.95 16.05 -30.06
CA GLU A 17 -22.51 16.11 -31.46
C GLU A 17 -20.99 15.89 -31.55
N ARG A 18 -20.21 16.61 -30.72
CA ARG A 18 -18.77 16.47 -30.71
C ARG A 18 -18.34 15.08 -30.20
N ALA A 19 -19.06 14.53 -29.22
CA ALA A 19 -18.80 13.17 -28.74
C ALA A 19 -18.97 12.13 -29.85
N TRP A 20 -20.03 12.24 -30.68
CA TRP A 20 -20.25 11.35 -31.81
C TRP A 20 -19.21 11.53 -32.94
N GLU A 21 -18.75 12.74 -33.19
CA GLU A 21 -17.64 13.00 -34.14
C GLU A 21 -16.37 12.28 -33.67
N LEU A 22 -16.00 12.42 -32.39
CA LEU A 22 -14.83 11.79 -31.80
C LEU A 22 -14.91 10.26 -31.81
N LEU A 23 -16.12 9.68 -31.72
CA LEU A 23 -16.35 8.23 -31.69
C LEU A 23 -16.44 7.60 -33.09
N GLN A 24 -16.58 8.43 -34.15
CA GLN A 24 -16.72 7.96 -35.53
C GLN A 24 -15.62 6.99 -35.98
N PRO A 25 -14.32 7.17 -35.67
CA PRO A 25 -13.27 6.25 -36.10
C PRO A 25 -13.45 4.81 -35.58
N TRP A 26 -14.25 4.61 -34.53
CA TRP A 26 -14.59 3.29 -34.00
C TRP A 26 -15.92 2.76 -34.54
N GLY A 27 -16.52 3.43 -35.54
CA GLY A 27 -17.78 3.02 -36.13
C GLY A 27 -19.00 3.21 -35.22
N LEU A 28 -18.87 4.01 -34.16
CA LEU A 28 -19.97 4.29 -33.23
C LEU A 28 -20.80 5.46 -33.71
N THR A 29 -22.12 5.26 -33.72
CA THR A 29 -23.11 6.25 -34.23
C THR A 29 -24.36 6.19 -33.35
N PRO A 30 -25.21 7.23 -33.37
CA PRO A 30 -26.51 7.19 -32.71
C PRO A 30 -27.42 6.03 -33.13
N GLY A 31 -27.14 5.40 -34.29
CA GLY A 31 -27.92 4.26 -34.77
C GLY A 31 -27.51 2.90 -34.18
N ASN A 32 -26.33 2.79 -33.62
CA ASN A 32 -25.80 1.51 -33.11
C ASN A 32 -25.28 1.57 -31.66
N ALA A 33 -25.30 2.75 -31.02
CA ALA A 33 -24.89 2.94 -29.64
C ALA A 33 -25.71 4.06 -28.98
N GLU A 34 -25.77 4.03 -27.66
CA GLU A 34 -26.40 5.06 -26.82
C GLU A 34 -25.32 5.86 -26.08
N LEU A 35 -25.41 7.19 -26.12
CA LEU A 35 -24.52 8.08 -25.40
C LEU A 35 -25.14 8.41 -24.02
N GLU A 36 -24.69 7.75 -22.97
CA GLU A 36 -25.20 8.00 -21.63
C GLU A 36 -24.74 9.36 -21.08
N ARG A 37 -23.50 9.78 -21.41
CA ARG A 37 -22.94 11.01 -20.88
C ARG A 37 -21.80 11.53 -21.75
N ALA A 38 -21.79 12.85 -21.99
CA ALA A 38 -20.63 13.61 -22.46
C ALA A 38 -20.27 14.65 -21.40
N ALA A 39 -19.04 14.66 -20.93
CA ALA A 39 -18.57 15.60 -19.92
C ALA A 39 -17.07 15.84 -20.06
N VAL A 40 -16.67 17.10 -19.91
CA VAL A 40 -15.26 17.46 -19.75
C VAL A 40 -14.97 17.64 -18.27
N TYR A 41 -13.91 17.03 -17.79
CA TYR A 41 -13.45 17.20 -16.43
C TYR A 41 -11.97 17.63 -16.41
N ARG A 42 -11.59 18.33 -15.36
CA ARG A 42 -10.21 18.73 -15.15
C ARG A 42 -9.68 18.02 -13.91
N PHE A 43 -8.73 17.14 -14.10
CA PHE A 43 -8.01 16.52 -12.99
C PHE A 43 -6.89 17.43 -12.47
N GLN A 44 -6.45 17.17 -11.26
CA GLN A 44 -5.49 17.99 -10.54
C GLN A 44 -4.51 17.08 -9.79
N ALA A 45 -3.27 17.55 -9.64
CA ALA A 45 -2.29 16.96 -8.74
C ALA A 45 -2.20 17.85 -7.49
N ARG A 46 -2.75 17.39 -6.38
CA ARG A 46 -2.83 18.15 -5.12
C ARG A 46 -2.88 17.22 -3.93
N TRP A 47 -2.39 17.70 -2.80
CA TRP A 47 -2.59 17.05 -1.51
C TRP A 47 -2.75 18.06 -0.39
N ALA A 48 -3.48 17.68 0.66
CA ALA A 48 -3.61 18.45 1.88
C ALA A 48 -2.29 18.40 2.67
N LYS A 49 -1.94 19.49 3.34
CA LYS A 49 -0.73 19.54 4.17
C LYS A 49 -0.86 18.70 5.44
N GLN A 50 -2.06 18.62 5.99
CA GLN A 50 -2.39 17.93 7.22
C GLN A 50 -3.65 17.10 6.99
N TRP A 51 -3.59 15.81 7.28
CA TRP A 51 -4.67 14.86 7.01
C TRP A 51 -5.49 14.53 8.26
N HIS A 52 -5.00 14.94 9.44
CA HIS A 52 -5.77 14.86 10.64
C HIS A 52 -5.60 16.14 11.48
N LYS A 53 -6.64 16.51 12.25
CA LYS A 53 -6.60 17.57 13.24
C LYS A 53 -7.58 17.26 14.37
N GLY A 54 -7.05 17.00 15.57
CA GLY A 54 -7.85 16.55 16.69
C GLY A 54 -8.60 15.26 16.34
N ARG A 55 -9.93 15.31 16.29
CA ARG A 55 -10.80 14.16 15.99
C ARG A 55 -11.31 14.12 14.54
N CYS A 56 -10.82 15.00 13.67
CA CYS A 56 -11.19 15.05 12.27
C CYS A 56 -10.08 14.46 11.41
N LEU A 57 -10.42 13.55 10.50
CA LEU A 57 -9.53 12.94 9.52
C LEU A 57 -10.08 13.12 8.11
N ILE A 58 -9.18 13.20 7.15
CA ILE A 58 -9.48 13.16 5.71
C ILE A 58 -8.64 12.06 5.04
N GLY A 59 -9.16 11.48 3.96
CA GLY A 59 -8.49 10.44 3.17
C GLY A 59 -9.06 10.37 1.76
N GLY A 60 -8.43 9.61 0.86
CA GLY A 60 -8.80 9.56 -0.54
C GLY A 60 -8.81 10.93 -1.19
N ASP A 61 -9.75 11.21 -2.08
CA ASP A 61 -9.86 12.49 -2.82
C ASP A 61 -10.01 13.73 -1.93
N ALA A 62 -10.43 13.57 -0.67
CA ALA A 62 -10.46 14.67 0.29
C ALA A 62 -9.05 15.05 0.78
N ALA A 63 -8.10 14.13 0.76
CA ALA A 63 -6.72 14.34 1.20
C ALA A 63 -5.76 14.57 0.03
N HIS A 64 -5.97 13.90 -1.11
CA HIS A 64 -5.11 13.97 -2.28
C HIS A 64 -5.87 13.71 -3.57
N LEU A 65 -5.57 14.49 -4.58
CA LEU A 65 -6.05 14.32 -5.95
C LEU A 65 -4.88 13.98 -6.85
N MET A 66 -5.06 13.00 -7.73
CA MET A 66 -4.05 12.64 -8.72
C MET A 66 -4.65 12.51 -10.12
N PRO A 67 -3.85 12.81 -11.18
CA PRO A 67 -4.27 12.54 -12.54
C PRO A 67 -4.57 11.06 -12.76
N PRO A 68 -5.46 10.69 -13.70
CA PRO A 68 -5.92 9.31 -13.86
C PRO A 68 -4.92 8.38 -14.57
N PHE A 69 -3.79 8.87 -15.01
CA PHE A 69 -2.88 8.18 -15.93
C PHE A 69 -2.28 6.88 -15.36
N ALA A 70 -2.06 6.81 -14.06
CA ALA A 70 -1.60 5.59 -13.39
C ALA A 70 -2.73 4.69 -12.87
N GLY A 71 -3.98 5.18 -12.84
CA GLY A 71 -5.11 4.45 -12.25
C GLY A 71 -5.04 4.26 -10.73
N GLU A 72 -4.16 4.97 -10.02
CA GLU A 72 -3.82 4.73 -8.60
C GLU A 72 -4.73 5.46 -7.59
N GLY A 73 -5.62 6.37 -8.02
CA GLY A 73 -6.44 7.16 -7.12
C GLY A 73 -7.32 6.32 -6.19
N LEU A 74 -8.06 5.35 -6.75
CA LEU A 74 -8.88 4.42 -5.96
C LEU A 74 -8.01 3.56 -5.02
N CYS A 75 -6.91 3.03 -5.52
CA CYS A 75 -5.99 2.20 -4.73
C CYS A 75 -5.39 2.98 -3.56
N ALA A 76 -4.99 4.23 -3.77
CA ALA A 76 -4.50 5.11 -2.71
C ALA A 76 -5.57 5.37 -1.65
N GLY A 77 -6.81 5.68 -2.05
CA GLY A 77 -7.93 5.87 -1.14
C GLY A 77 -8.30 4.62 -0.33
N LEU A 78 -8.22 3.42 -0.93
CA LEU A 78 -8.43 2.16 -0.21
C LEU A 78 -7.32 1.91 0.82
N ARG A 79 -6.06 2.20 0.48
CA ARG A 79 -4.94 2.14 1.43
C ARG A 79 -5.11 3.12 2.58
N ASP A 80 -5.62 4.33 2.33
CA ASP A 80 -5.95 5.29 3.38
C ASP A 80 -7.04 4.76 4.31
N ALA A 81 -8.11 4.20 3.75
CA ALA A 81 -9.21 3.65 4.53
C ALA A 81 -8.74 2.53 5.48
N VAL A 82 -7.90 1.61 4.99
CA VAL A 82 -7.34 0.53 5.82
C VAL A 82 -6.38 1.09 6.87
N ALA A 83 -5.53 2.07 6.49
CA ALA A 83 -4.60 2.71 7.42
C ALA A 83 -5.33 3.48 8.53
N MET A 84 -6.44 4.14 8.24
CA MET A 84 -7.31 4.79 9.23
C MET A 84 -8.02 3.77 10.11
N ALA A 85 -8.57 2.71 9.53
CA ALA A 85 -9.45 1.77 10.23
C ALA A 85 -8.77 1.13 11.44
N TRP A 86 -7.55 0.57 11.29
CA TRP A 86 -6.89 -0.08 12.41
C TRP A 86 -6.42 0.91 13.50
N ARG A 87 -6.06 2.16 13.11
CA ARG A 87 -5.70 3.21 14.07
C ARG A 87 -6.91 3.66 14.89
N LEU A 88 -8.02 3.92 14.19
CA LEU A 88 -9.28 4.29 14.84
C LEU A 88 -9.78 3.18 15.75
N ASN A 89 -9.65 1.91 15.35
CA ASN A 89 -10.03 0.79 16.21
C ASN A 89 -9.25 0.81 17.53
N LEU A 90 -7.92 0.95 17.49
CA LEU A 90 -7.10 1.02 18.70
C LEU A 90 -7.47 2.21 19.60
N ILE A 91 -7.75 3.37 19.00
CA ILE A 91 -8.10 4.58 19.75
C ILE A 91 -9.51 4.47 20.36
N LEU A 92 -10.49 3.97 19.62
CA LEU A 92 -11.88 3.83 20.08
C LEU A 92 -12.05 2.75 21.14
N GLU A 93 -11.13 1.78 21.18
CA GLU A 93 -11.06 0.73 22.21
C GLU A 93 -10.15 1.11 23.40
N ASP A 94 -9.74 2.38 23.49
CA ASP A 94 -8.83 2.88 24.52
C ASP A 94 -7.50 2.10 24.63
N LYS A 95 -7.06 1.49 23.52
CA LYS A 95 -5.79 0.76 23.42
C LYS A 95 -4.62 1.66 23.02
N ALA A 96 -4.88 2.79 22.36
CA ALA A 96 -3.87 3.78 21.95
C ALA A 96 -4.38 5.21 22.13
N GLY A 97 -3.44 6.16 22.27
CA GLY A 97 -3.74 7.58 22.33
C GLY A 97 -4.02 8.20 20.95
N LEU A 98 -4.57 9.44 20.95
CA LEU A 98 -4.81 10.19 19.72
C LEU A 98 -3.52 10.52 18.94
N GLY A 99 -2.35 10.50 19.60
CA GLY A 99 -1.03 10.70 18.99
C GLY A 99 -0.72 9.68 17.88
N LEU A 100 -1.34 8.50 17.92
CA LEU A 100 -1.22 7.50 16.86
C LEU A 100 -1.65 8.03 15.48
N LEU A 101 -2.57 9.01 15.43
CA LEU A 101 -3.03 9.62 14.18
C LEU A 101 -1.97 10.48 13.48
N ASP A 102 -0.94 10.92 14.19
CA ASP A 102 0.19 11.64 13.57
C ASP A 102 0.90 10.74 12.55
N SER A 103 1.04 9.44 12.88
CA SER A 103 1.62 8.45 11.98
C SER A 103 0.79 8.22 10.71
N TYR A 104 -0.52 8.45 10.73
CA TYR A 104 -1.36 8.33 9.54
C TYR A 104 -0.96 9.35 8.46
N THR A 105 -0.85 10.63 8.85
CA THR A 105 -0.46 11.67 7.89
C THR A 105 0.94 11.44 7.33
N SER A 106 1.93 11.17 8.19
CA SER A 106 3.33 11.01 7.75
C SER A 106 3.54 9.79 6.85
N GLU A 107 2.93 8.66 7.18
CA GLU A 107 3.04 7.45 6.36
C GLU A 107 2.34 7.56 5.01
N ARG A 108 1.08 8.02 5.03
CA ARG A 108 0.23 7.98 3.85
C ARG A 108 0.49 9.11 2.88
N LYS A 109 0.86 10.29 3.38
CA LYS A 109 1.13 11.45 2.54
C LYS A 109 2.31 11.20 1.60
N ASP A 110 3.44 10.73 2.11
CA ASP A 110 4.63 10.49 1.29
C ASP A 110 4.33 9.43 0.23
N HIS A 111 3.64 8.36 0.60
CA HIS A 111 3.18 7.32 -0.30
C HIS A 111 2.22 7.85 -1.40
N ALA A 112 1.26 8.71 -1.04
CA ALA A 112 0.33 9.30 -2.02
C ALA A 112 1.05 10.29 -2.95
N CYS A 113 1.98 11.11 -2.44
CA CYS A 113 2.78 12.03 -3.24
C CYS A 113 3.58 11.28 -4.32
N HIS A 114 4.20 10.15 -3.96
CA HIS A 114 4.91 9.30 -4.91
C HIS A 114 4.02 8.89 -6.11
N TYR A 115 2.80 8.41 -5.87
CA TYR A 115 1.89 8.02 -6.95
C TYR A 115 1.31 9.22 -7.71
N ILE A 116 1.18 10.40 -7.08
CA ILE A 116 0.83 11.64 -7.78
C ILE A 116 1.93 11.99 -8.77
N ASP A 117 3.20 11.98 -8.35
CA ASP A 117 4.34 12.30 -9.19
C ASP A 117 4.48 11.29 -10.33
N PHE A 118 4.35 10.00 -10.05
CA PHE A 118 4.33 8.94 -11.06
C PHE A 118 3.20 9.13 -12.08
N SER A 119 1.99 9.47 -11.62
CA SER A 119 0.87 9.75 -12.51
C SER A 119 1.12 10.98 -13.39
N GLN A 120 1.75 12.05 -12.85
CA GLN A 120 2.12 13.22 -13.64
C GLN A 120 3.20 12.89 -14.68
N GLU A 121 4.19 12.05 -14.33
CA GLU A 121 5.21 11.60 -15.27
C GLU A 121 4.58 10.84 -16.45
N LEU A 122 3.68 9.89 -16.19
CA LEU A 122 2.95 9.19 -17.23
C LEU A 122 2.14 10.17 -18.11
N GLY A 123 1.46 11.13 -17.48
CA GLY A 123 0.72 12.17 -18.19
C GLY A 123 1.63 13.00 -19.11
N SER A 124 2.82 13.33 -18.67
CA SER A 124 3.81 14.06 -19.48
C SER A 124 4.26 13.30 -20.73
N ILE A 125 4.19 11.97 -20.69
CA ILE A 125 4.51 11.10 -21.83
C ILE A 125 3.31 11.01 -22.79
N ILE A 126 2.11 10.79 -22.26
CA ILE A 126 0.92 10.48 -23.08
C ILE A 126 0.29 11.75 -23.69
N CYS A 127 0.38 12.88 -22.99
CA CYS A 127 -0.33 14.11 -23.37
C CYS A 127 0.47 15.07 -24.27
N ILE A 128 1.52 14.60 -24.95
CA ILE A 128 2.26 15.42 -25.92
C ILE A 128 1.41 15.57 -27.18
N ALA A 129 0.96 16.81 -27.45
CA ALA A 129 0.11 17.11 -28.60
C ALA A 129 0.90 17.52 -29.86
N ASP A 130 2.14 18.00 -29.72
CA ASP A 130 3.00 18.36 -30.85
C ASP A 130 3.61 17.10 -31.48
N GLU A 131 3.42 16.93 -32.79
CA GLU A 131 3.88 15.73 -33.52
C GLU A 131 5.41 15.59 -33.53
N THR A 132 6.14 16.70 -33.54
CA THR A 132 7.62 16.68 -33.53
C THR A 132 8.14 16.25 -32.18
N GLU A 133 7.56 16.79 -31.11
CA GLU A 133 7.89 16.39 -29.73
C GLU A 133 7.51 14.94 -29.45
N ALA A 134 6.34 14.49 -29.96
CA ALA A 134 5.90 13.11 -29.84
C ALA A 134 6.85 12.15 -30.56
N ALA A 135 7.28 12.48 -31.79
CA ALA A 135 8.24 11.68 -32.54
C ALA A 135 9.61 11.58 -31.83
N ALA A 136 10.08 12.70 -31.24
CA ALA A 136 11.31 12.70 -30.47
C ALA A 136 11.23 11.86 -29.20
N ARG A 137 10.10 11.92 -28.48
CA ARG A 137 9.79 11.03 -27.35
C ARG A 137 9.81 9.57 -27.76
N ASP A 138 9.11 9.22 -28.85
CA ASP A 138 9.01 7.85 -29.33
C ASP A 138 10.37 7.28 -29.72
N ALA A 139 11.19 8.06 -30.43
CA ALA A 139 12.55 7.64 -30.79
C ALA A 139 13.40 7.35 -29.54
N ARG A 140 13.32 8.21 -28.51
CA ARG A 140 14.02 7.99 -27.23
C ARG A 140 13.52 6.73 -26.53
N MET A 141 12.21 6.55 -26.37
CA MET A 141 11.62 5.38 -25.69
C MET A 141 11.95 4.08 -26.42
N ILE A 142 11.94 4.08 -27.76
CA ILE A 142 12.33 2.91 -28.57
C ILE A 142 13.81 2.57 -28.34
N ALA A 143 14.69 3.57 -28.34
CA ALA A 143 16.10 3.35 -28.08
C ALA A 143 16.37 2.81 -26.66
N GLU A 144 15.68 3.33 -25.65
CA GLU A 144 15.74 2.83 -24.27
C GLU A 144 15.25 1.39 -24.16
N LEU A 145 14.13 1.06 -24.80
CA LEU A 145 13.59 -0.30 -24.85
C LEU A 145 14.57 -1.28 -25.51
N GLN A 146 15.19 -0.89 -26.63
CA GLN A 146 16.19 -1.68 -27.32
C GLN A 146 17.44 -1.90 -26.46
N ALA A 147 17.93 -0.85 -25.76
CA ALA A 147 19.07 -0.94 -24.87
C ALA A 147 18.79 -1.83 -23.65
N ARG A 148 17.57 -1.77 -23.11
CA ARG A 148 17.15 -2.62 -21.99
C ARG A 148 16.98 -4.08 -22.38
N GLY A 149 16.55 -4.38 -23.62
CA GLY A 149 16.21 -5.71 -24.09
C GLY A 149 15.04 -6.33 -23.32
N GLN A 150 15.12 -7.62 -22.99
CA GLN A 150 14.08 -8.35 -22.27
C GLN A 150 14.15 -8.22 -20.74
N ARG A 151 14.95 -7.29 -20.21
CA ARG A 151 15.00 -7.09 -18.76
C ARG A 151 13.64 -6.60 -18.25
N PRO A 152 13.12 -7.20 -17.17
CA PRO A 152 11.88 -6.71 -16.56
C PRO A 152 11.98 -5.23 -16.18
N VAL A 153 10.87 -4.54 -16.26
CA VAL A 153 10.77 -3.23 -15.60
C VAL A 153 10.77 -3.48 -14.10
N PRO A 154 11.65 -2.85 -13.33
CA PRO A 154 11.59 -2.96 -11.88
C PRO A 154 10.19 -2.58 -11.40
N THR A 155 9.64 -3.36 -10.48
CA THR A 155 8.39 -2.99 -9.81
C THR A 155 8.68 -1.77 -8.94
N ASP A 156 7.90 -0.72 -9.14
CA ASP A 156 7.98 0.45 -8.29
C ASP A 156 7.32 0.11 -6.94
N ILE A 157 8.15 -0.16 -5.93
CA ILE A 157 7.71 -0.44 -4.57
C ILE A 157 7.79 0.86 -3.79
N CYS A 158 6.63 1.46 -3.55
CA CYS A 158 6.55 2.65 -2.72
C CYS A 158 6.49 2.26 -1.25
N HIS A 159 7.42 2.80 -0.46
CA HIS A 159 7.45 2.66 0.99
C HIS A 159 6.49 3.64 1.66
N LEU A 160 6.01 3.29 2.86
CA LEU A 160 5.36 4.26 3.73
C LEU A 160 6.36 5.32 4.20
N GLY A 161 5.90 6.53 4.42
CA GLY A 161 6.65 7.54 5.15
C GLY A 161 6.90 7.13 6.61
N PRO A 162 7.62 7.96 7.39
CA PRO A 162 7.92 7.68 8.80
C PRO A 162 6.64 7.51 9.63
N GLY A 163 6.59 6.50 10.51
CA GLY A 163 5.37 6.26 11.27
C GLY A 163 5.42 5.09 12.25
N ALA A 164 4.34 4.33 12.34
CA ALA A 164 4.14 3.24 13.29
C ALA A 164 4.85 1.94 12.86
N TRP A 165 6.16 2.02 12.66
CA TRP A 165 7.06 0.91 12.32
C TRP A 165 8.48 1.20 12.80
N CYS A 166 9.34 0.18 12.83
CA CYS A 166 10.71 0.31 13.34
C CYS A 166 11.67 0.85 12.27
N PRO A 167 12.19 2.09 12.39
CA PRO A 167 13.11 2.66 11.39
C PRO A 167 14.45 1.93 11.28
N ALA A 168 14.81 1.13 12.29
CA ALA A 168 16.03 0.32 12.27
C ALA A 168 15.85 -1.04 11.56
N SER A 169 14.62 -1.40 11.16
CA SER A 169 14.36 -2.58 10.33
C SER A 169 14.47 -2.20 8.86
N ALA A 170 15.36 -2.81 8.14
CA ALA A 170 15.35 -2.81 6.69
C ALA A 170 14.00 -3.24 6.19
N HIS A 171 13.39 -2.96 5.18
CA HIS A 171 12.08 -3.43 4.68
C HIS A 171 10.84 -3.11 5.56
N ALA A 172 10.99 -2.43 6.71
CA ALA A 172 9.83 -1.91 7.44
C ALA A 172 9.23 -0.73 6.65
N GLY A 173 7.89 -0.69 6.58
CA GLY A 173 7.17 0.24 5.70
C GLY A 173 6.89 -0.32 4.30
N GLU A 174 7.39 -1.51 3.95
CA GLU A 174 7.04 -2.23 2.72
C GLU A 174 5.82 -3.14 2.91
N LEU A 175 5.13 -3.46 1.81
CA LEU A 175 4.05 -4.46 1.84
C LEU A 175 4.62 -5.86 2.06
N SER A 176 3.98 -6.63 2.94
CA SER A 176 4.28 -8.05 3.11
C SER A 176 3.76 -8.88 1.92
N VAL A 177 4.29 -10.08 1.78
CA VAL A 177 3.78 -11.04 0.79
C VAL A 177 2.48 -11.71 1.26
N GLN A 178 1.66 -12.14 0.32
CA GLN A 178 0.45 -12.94 0.53
C GLN A 178 0.62 -14.29 -0.16
N GLY A 179 1.45 -15.15 0.43
CA GLY A 179 1.72 -16.49 -0.08
C GLY A 179 0.57 -17.47 0.16
N VAL A 180 0.51 -18.52 -0.67
CA VAL A 180 -0.41 -19.65 -0.45
C VAL A 180 0.17 -20.56 0.62
N VAL A 181 -0.64 -20.85 1.63
CA VAL A 181 -0.28 -21.73 2.75
C VAL A 181 -1.29 -22.86 2.92
N GLU A 182 -0.84 -23.92 3.59
CA GLU A 182 -1.72 -24.99 4.07
C GLU A 182 -1.84 -24.89 5.59
N HIS A 183 -3.06 -24.77 6.09
CA HIS A 183 -3.37 -24.71 7.50
C HIS A 183 -4.68 -25.46 7.81
N ARG A 184 -4.65 -26.40 8.75
CA ARG A 184 -5.82 -27.20 9.18
C ARG A 184 -6.59 -27.84 8.00
N GLY A 185 -5.87 -28.34 7.01
CA GLY A 185 -6.47 -28.95 5.81
C GLY A 185 -7.03 -27.98 4.77
N ARG A 186 -6.88 -26.68 4.99
CA ARG A 186 -7.23 -25.64 4.02
C ARG A 186 -5.98 -25.11 3.33
N ARG A 187 -6.00 -25.05 2.00
CA ARG A 187 -4.99 -24.40 1.17
C ARG A 187 -5.58 -23.11 0.60
N ASP A 188 -5.03 -21.99 1.00
CA ASP A 188 -5.46 -20.66 0.57
C ASP A 188 -4.37 -19.62 0.83
N ARG A 189 -4.60 -18.35 0.46
CA ARG A 189 -3.74 -17.24 0.87
C ARG A 189 -3.68 -17.16 2.39
N PHE A 190 -2.57 -16.69 2.92
CA PHE A 190 -2.30 -16.65 4.35
C PHE A 190 -3.44 -16.00 5.16
N ASP A 191 -3.89 -14.82 4.74
CA ASP A 191 -4.96 -14.08 5.41
C ASP A 191 -6.31 -14.81 5.40
N GLN A 192 -6.55 -15.67 4.42
CA GLN A 192 -7.76 -16.49 4.32
C GLN A 192 -7.65 -17.81 5.10
N ALA A 193 -6.47 -18.40 5.16
CA ALA A 193 -6.27 -19.69 5.82
C ALA A 193 -5.96 -19.56 7.30
N VAL A 194 -5.22 -18.52 7.69
CA VAL A 194 -4.68 -18.32 9.04
C VAL A 194 -5.35 -17.16 9.75
N GLY A 195 -5.49 -16.01 9.08
CA GLY A 195 -6.05 -14.79 9.63
C GLY A 195 -5.24 -13.56 9.30
N ARG A 196 -5.74 -12.40 9.73
CA ARG A 196 -5.16 -11.08 9.51
C ARG A 196 -5.21 -10.25 10.78
N GLY A 197 -4.42 -9.19 10.84
CA GLY A 197 -4.30 -8.31 12.01
C GLY A 197 -2.83 -8.02 12.31
N TRP A 198 -2.51 -7.89 13.57
CA TRP A 198 -1.12 -7.86 14.05
C TRP A 198 -0.57 -9.28 14.05
N VAL A 199 0.34 -9.59 13.15
CA VAL A 199 0.83 -10.96 12.97
C VAL A 199 2.34 -11.01 13.15
N VAL A 200 2.82 -11.89 14.02
CA VAL A 200 4.25 -12.21 14.11
C VAL A 200 4.50 -13.52 13.38
N ILE A 201 5.28 -13.49 12.30
CA ILE A 201 5.70 -14.68 11.58
C ILE A 201 7.13 -15.05 11.99
N GLY A 202 7.35 -16.34 12.27
CA GLY A 202 8.67 -16.95 12.40
C GLY A 202 8.80 -18.07 11.37
N TYR A 203 9.85 -18.04 10.55
CA TYR A 203 10.11 -19.14 9.61
C TYR A 203 10.96 -20.22 10.26
N GLU A 204 10.41 -21.44 10.31
CA GLU A 204 11.00 -22.58 11.03
C GLU A 204 11.46 -22.25 12.48
N ALA A 205 10.77 -21.28 13.09
CA ALA A 205 11.03 -20.83 14.44
C ALA A 205 9.73 -20.37 15.10
N ASP A 206 9.60 -20.62 16.40
CA ASP A 206 8.46 -20.12 17.19
C ASP A 206 8.57 -18.59 17.36
N PRO A 207 7.68 -17.80 16.74
CA PRO A 207 7.74 -16.35 16.82
C PRO A 207 7.39 -15.83 18.21
N LEU A 208 6.53 -16.53 18.96
CA LEU A 208 6.17 -16.12 20.32
C LEU A 208 7.30 -16.39 21.31
N ALA A 209 8.09 -17.44 21.10
CA ALA A 209 9.29 -17.68 21.92
C ALA A 209 10.37 -16.60 21.72
N ALA A 210 10.36 -15.91 20.55
CA ALA A 210 11.26 -14.81 20.27
C ALA A 210 10.87 -13.49 20.97
N LEU A 211 9.67 -13.38 21.53
CA LEU A 211 9.17 -12.18 22.23
C LEU A 211 9.39 -12.27 23.73
N MET A 212 9.65 -11.14 24.37
CA MET A 212 9.63 -11.02 25.83
C MET A 212 8.19 -11.13 26.38
N PRO A 213 7.99 -11.54 27.65
CA PRO A 213 6.64 -11.66 28.24
C PRO A 213 5.81 -10.37 28.10
N GLY A 214 6.39 -9.19 28.34
CA GLY A 214 5.72 -7.90 28.17
C GLY A 214 5.30 -7.62 26.72
N GLN A 215 6.12 -7.99 25.75
CA GLN A 215 5.79 -7.85 24.32
C GLN A 215 4.68 -8.79 23.88
N ARG A 216 4.62 -10.00 24.42
CA ARG A 216 3.48 -10.91 24.20
C ARG A 216 2.20 -10.33 24.75
N ALA A 217 2.21 -9.79 25.97
CA ALA A 217 1.05 -9.13 26.56
C ALA A 217 0.59 -7.92 25.73
N GLN A 218 1.51 -7.15 25.17
CA GLN A 218 1.17 -6.06 24.24
C GLN A 218 0.58 -6.58 22.92
N LEU A 219 1.13 -7.66 22.35
CA LEU A 219 0.60 -8.30 21.16
C LEU A 219 -0.82 -8.83 21.39
N ASP A 220 -1.06 -9.49 22.54
CA ASP A 220 -2.39 -9.98 22.94
C ASP A 220 -3.39 -8.81 23.07
N ARG A 221 -2.97 -7.69 23.65
CA ARG A 221 -3.79 -6.48 23.77
C ARG A 221 -4.15 -5.89 22.40
N LEU A 222 -3.27 -6.01 21.40
CA LEU A 222 -3.53 -5.65 20.01
C LEU A 222 -4.38 -6.70 19.27
N GLU A 223 -4.83 -7.76 19.94
CA GLU A 223 -5.49 -8.94 19.36
C GLU A 223 -4.64 -9.59 18.27
N GLY A 224 -3.31 -9.47 18.43
CA GLY A 224 -2.34 -10.05 17.52
C GLY A 224 -2.03 -11.51 17.85
N PHE A 225 -1.38 -12.18 16.93
CA PHE A 225 -1.01 -13.58 17.10
C PHE A 225 0.33 -13.92 16.44
N GLY A 226 0.93 -15.01 16.91
CA GLY A 226 2.18 -15.55 16.36
C GLY A 226 1.91 -16.78 15.51
N VAL A 227 2.63 -16.91 14.40
CA VAL A 227 2.54 -18.05 13.47
C VAL A 227 3.92 -18.54 13.08
N GLN A 228 4.18 -19.81 13.35
CA GLN A 228 5.33 -20.49 12.76
C GLN A 228 4.95 -21.01 11.38
N VAL A 229 5.71 -20.58 10.36
CA VAL A 229 5.59 -21.03 8.98
C VAL A 229 6.77 -21.94 8.63
N CYS A 230 6.54 -23.07 7.98
CA CYS A 230 7.58 -24.03 7.61
C CYS A 230 7.50 -24.41 6.13
N ALA A 231 8.61 -24.93 5.60
CA ALA A 231 8.64 -25.61 4.32
C ALA A 231 7.74 -26.87 4.32
N PRO A 232 7.29 -27.36 3.15
CA PRO A 232 6.62 -28.65 3.03
C PRO A 232 7.42 -29.78 3.71
N GLY A 233 6.75 -30.57 4.55
CA GLY A 233 7.39 -31.60 5.38
C GLY A 233 7.94 -31.09 6.72
N GLY A 234 7.92 -29.79 6.99
CA GLY A 234 8.20 -29.20 8.30
C GLY A 234 7.09 -29.50 9.31
N GLY A 235 7.46 -29.64 10.58
CA GLY A 235 6.55 -30.08 11.65
C GLY A 235 5.63 -29.02 12.23
N CYS A 236 5.38 -27.88 11.55
CA CYS A 236 4.54 -26.82 12.07
C CYS A 236 3.12 -26.80 11.46
N ALA A 237 2.22 -26.02 12.08
CA ALA A 237 0.81 -26.01 11.73
C ALA A 237 0.50 -25.27 10.41
N VAL A 238 1.40 -24.37 9.97
CA VAL A 238 1.24 -23.61 8.73
C VAL A 238 2.41 -23.91 7.79
N ILE A 239 2.08 -24.45 6.62
CA ILE A 239 3.04 -24.85 5.61
C ILE A 239 3.06 -23.84 4.47
N ASP A 240 4.23 -23.34 4.10
CA ASP A 240 4.48 -22.50 2.92
C ASP A 240 4.35 -23.35 1.65
N ALA A 241 3.15 -23.44 1.08
CA ALA A 241 2.81 -24.39 0.04
C ALA A 241 3.57 -24.17 -1.29
N GLU A 242 4.00 -22.94 -1.54
CA GLU A 242 4.66 -22.51 -2.80
C GLU A 242 6.06 -21.91 -2.58
N GLY A 243 6.56 -21.95 -1.35
CA GLY A 243 7.85 -21.40 -0.98
C GLY A 243 7.91 -19.87 -1.07
N THR A 244 6.77 -19.19 -1.02
CA THR A 244 6.69 -17.73 -1.13
C THR A 244 7.31 -17.06 0.10
N TYR A 245 7.00 -17.54 1.30
CA TYR A 245 7.55 -16.98 2.54
C TYR A 245 9.05 -17.26 2.65
N LYS A 246 9.50 -18.46 2.25
CA LYS A 246 10.93 -18.80 2.23
C LYS A 246 11.71 -17.83 1.37
N ARG A 247 11.29 -17.66 0.11
CA ARG A 247 11.97 -16.75 -0.84
C ARG A 247 11.98 -15.32 -0.33
N TRP A 248 10.82 -14.82 0.12
CA TRP A 248 10.70 -13.46 0.62
C TRP A 248 11.58 -13.20 1.84
N LEU A 249 11.56 -14.11 2.82
CA LEU A 249 12.35 -13.95 4.04
C LEU A 249 13.86 -14.09 3.79
N ASP A 250 14.27 -14.92 2.83
CA ASP A 250 15.67 -14.97 2.36
C ASP A 250 16.06 -13.66 1.66
N GLU A 251 15.18 -13.10 0.83
CA GLU A 251 15.42 -11.85 0.10
C GLU A 251 15.59 -10.66 1.05
N ILE A 252 14.75 -10.57 2.07
CA ILE A 252 14.81 -9.48 3.07
C ILE A 252 15.74 -9.78 4.25
N ASP A 253 16.49 -10.87 4.22
CA ASP A 253 17.39 -11.35 5.28
C ASP A 253 16.73 -11.33 6.66
N ALA A 254 15.58 -12.01 6.79
CA ALA A 254 14.80 -12.04 8.03
C ALA A 254 14.31 -13.45 8.37
N LYS A 255 14.26 -13.76 9.64
CA LYS A 255 13.66 -14.97 10.22
C LYS A 255 12.36 -14.68 10.94
N TYR A 256 12.24 -13.48 11.51
CA TYR A 256 11.08 -13.00 12.23
C TYR A 256 10.57 -11.71 11.60
N VAL A 257 9.24 -11.60 11.44
CA VAL A 257 8.58 -10.41 10.87
C VAL A 257 7.34 -10.10 11.69
N LEU A 258 7.17 -8.83 12.07
CA LEU A 258 5.92 -8.28 12.59
C LEU A 258 5.18 -7.56 11.46
N ILE A 259 3.95 -7.97 11.17
CA ILE A 259 3.09 -7.41 10.13
C ILE A 259 1.92 -6.70 10.80
N ARG A 260 1.55 -5.52 10.26
CA ARG A 260 0.43 -4.70 10.70
C ARG A 260 -0.90 -5.14 10.06
N PRO A 261 -2.06 -4.68 10.60
CA PRO A 261 -3.38 -4.99 10.01
C PRO A 261 -3.59 -4.51 8.58
N ASP A 262 -2.81 -3.53 8.13
CA ASP A 262 -2.79 -3.00 6.76
C ASP A 262 -1.75 -3.69 5.86
N PHE A 263 -1.23 -4.85 6.29
CA PHE A 263 -0.28 -5.71 5.59
C PHE A 263 1.13 -5.12 5.40
N TYR A 264 1.43 -3.98 6.01
CA TYR A 264 2.80 -3.45 5.98
C TYR A 264 3.66 -4.10 7.06
N VAL A 265 4.93 -4.30 6.72
CA VAL A 265 5.94 -4.78 7.63
C VAL A 265 6.25 -3.70 8.67
N ALA A 266 6.13 -4.04 9.95
CA ALA A 266 6.46 -3.14 11.05
C ALA A 266 7.88 -3.35 11.59
N ALA A 267 8.33 -4.61 11.62
CA ALA A 267 9.69 -4.97 12.06
C ALA A 267 10.13 -6.30 11.44
N THR A 268 11.42 -6.44 11.18
CA THR A 268 12.07 -7.67 10.72
C THR A 268 13.33 -7.95 11.51
N ALA A 269 13.72 -9.20 11.73
CA ALA A 269 15.02 -9.55 12.31
C ALA A 269 15.40 -11.03 12.06
N ASN A 270 16.70 -11.33 12.15
CA ASN A 270 17.24 -12.70 12.07
C ASN A 270 17.43 -13.37 13.44
N SER A 271 17.54 -12.58 14.54
CA SER A 271 17.69 -13.14 15.90
C SER A 271 16.57 -12.68 16.83
N PRO A 272 16.26 -13.44 17.88
CA PRO A 272 15.28 -13.05 18.88
C PRO A 272 15.62 -11.71 19.55
N GLU A 273 16.88 -11.46 19.89
CA GLU A 273 17.32 -10.26 20.60
C GLU A 273 17.12 -9.01 19.73
N ALA A 274 17.52 -9.08 18.45
CA ALA A 274 17.29 -7.99 17.51
C ALA A 274 15.79 -7.77 17.26
N PHE A 275 15.01 -8.85 17.21
CA PHE A 275 13.57 -8.77 17.03
C PHE A 275 12.88 -8.09 18.21
N GLN A 276 13.24 -8.45 19.44
CA GLN A 276 12.75 -7.80 20.67
C GLN A 276 12.98 -6.30 20.67
N GLN A 277 14.20 -5.85 20.36
CA GLN A 277 14.53 -4.42 20.29
C GLN A 277 13.68 -3.68 19.26
N ARG A 278 13.44 -4.30 18.09
CA ARG A 278 12.65 -3.72 17.00
C ARG A 278 11.16 -3.71 17.32
N VAL A 279 10.64 -4.75 17.95
CA VAL A 279 9.25 -4.80 18.44
C VAL A 279 9.01 -3.71 19.49
N ASP A 280 9.93 -3.49 20.42
CA ASP A 280 9.82 -2.39 21.40
C ASP A 280 9.73 -1.02 20.72
N ALA A 281 10.48 -0.82 19.62
CA ALA A 281 10.39 0.43 18.86
C ALA A 281 9.01 0.61 18.21
N VAL A 282 8.42 -0.46 17.68
CA VAL A 282 7.05 -0.44 17.12
C VAL A 282 6.04 -0.14 18.23
N MET A 283 6.11 -0.83 19.37
CA MET A 283 5.16 -0.65 20.47
C MET A 283 5.18 0.79 21.02
N ARG A 284 6.36 1.42 21.09
CA ARG A 284 6.47 2.85 21.43
C ARG A 284 5.83 3.76 20.37
N ALA A 285 6.01 3.43 19.09
CA ALA A 285 5.45 4.23 17.98
C ALA A 285 3.92 4.11 17.88
N LEU A 286 3.32 3.09 18.49
CA LEU A 286 1.86 2.89 18.53
C LEU A 286 1.16 3.77 19.56
N ASP A 287 1.88 4.51 20.42
CA ASP A 287 1.29 5.34 21.49
C ASP A 287 0.28 4.55 22.33
N LEU A 288 0.67 3.31 22.69
CA LEU A 288 -0.22 2.42 23.44
C LEU A 288 -0.48 3.03 24.82
N ALA A 289 -1.76 3.12 25.20
CA ALA A 289 -2.16 3.60 26.51
C ALA A 289 -1.52 2.72 27.60
N ASP A 290 -1.06 3.33 28.68
CA ASP A 290 -0.45 2.60 29.80
C ASP A 290 -1.42 1.54 30.33
N SER A 291 -0.96 0.29 30.44
CA SER A 291 -1.76 -0.77 31.05
C SER A 291 -1.78 -0.54 32.56
N PRO A 292 -2.95 -0.53 33.22
CA PRO A 292 -3.02 -0.46 34.70
C PRO A 292 -2.27 -1.60 35.42
N ALA A 293 -1.92 -2.66 34.67
CA ALA A 293 -1.21 -3.84 35.22
C ALA A 293 0.31 -3.67 35.27
N LEU A 294 0.92 -2.67 34.63
CA LEU A 294 2.37 -2.43 34.68
C LEU A 294 2.75 -1.36 35.71
N ALA A 295 1.79 -0.74 36.37
CA ALA A 295 2.02 0.23 37.45
C ALA A 295 2.12 -0.44 38.88
N ALA A 296 2.14 -1.76 38.94
CA ALA A 296 2.11 -2.54 40.21
C ALA A 296 3.28 -3.54 40.32
N GLU A 297 4.48 -3.22 39.79
CA GLU A 297 5.73 -3.91 40.14
C GLU A 297 6.81 -2.94 40.60
#